data_4d09e60528fd0561c4157f1946e28a2b
#
_entry.id   4d09e60528fd0561c4157f1946e28a2b
#
_cell.length_a   1.000
_cell.length_b   1.000
_cell.length_c   1.000
_cell.angle_alpha   90.00
_cell.angle_beta   90.00
_cell.angle_gamma   90.00
#
_symmetry.space_group_name_H-M   'P 1'
#
loop_
_entity.id
_entity.type
_entity.pdbx_description
1 polymer ?
#
loop_
_entity_poly.entity_id
_entity_poly.type
_entity_poly.pdbx_seq_one_letter_code
_entity_poly.pdbx_strand_id
1 'polypeptide(L)'
;VGLRDFAEAYPATLSGGMAQRASLARALVNRPRLFLLDEPFGKLDALTRLTLQEEIRRLWLSQQFTALLVTHDVDEALRLSGRVVVLSERPAHVVEDIAVPQDAGQDPASSRFQDLRRRILHLLGR
;
A
#
# COMPACT_ATOMS: atom_id res chain seq x y z
N VAL A 1 -13.38 -6.41 0.54
CA VAL A 1 -13.10 -5.23 -0.30
C VAL A 1 -14.34 -4.39 -0.62
N GLY A 2 -15.48 -4.69 0.03
CA GLY A 2 -16.71 -3.88 -0.06
C GLY A 2 -17.42 -3.90 -1.41
N LEU A 3 -17.37 -5.02 -2.14
CA LEU A 3 -18.01 -5.16 -3.47
C LEU A 3 -19.13 -6.20 -3.50
N ARG A 4 -19.70 -6.58 -2.35
CA ARG A 4 -20.75 -7.62 -2.29
C ARG A 4 -21.94 -7.33 -3.20
N ASP A 5 -22.42 -6.09 -3.24
CA ASP A 5 -23.60 -5.69 -4.03
C ASP A 5 -23.32 -5.69 -5.55
N PHE A 6 -22.05 -5.81 -5.96
CA PHE A 6 -21.58 -5.85 -7.33
C PHE A 6 -21.05 -7.23 -7.75
N ALA A 7 -21.33 -8.29 -6.96
CA ALA A 7 -20.80 -9.63 -7.23
C ALA A 7 -21.22 -10.18 -8.60
N GLU A 8 -22.43 -9.83 -9.06
CA GLU A 8 -22.99 -10.24 -10.35
C GLU A 8 -22.74 -9.21 -11.49
N ALA A 9 -22.05 -8.09 -11.19
CA ALA A 9 -21.81 -7.07 -12.17
C ALA A 9 -20.70 -7.50 -13.15
N TYR A 10 -20.86 -7.14 -14.44
CA TYR A 10 -19.81 -7.35 -15.43
C TYR A 10 -18.62 -6.42 -15.17
N PRO A 11 -17.38 -6.88 -15.41
CA PRO A 11 -16.18 -6.06 -15.21
C PRO A 11 -16.23 -4.70 -15.88
N ALA A 12 -16.80 -4.62 -17.11
CA ALA A 12 -16.92 -3.38 -17.86
C ALA A 12 -17.85 -2.33 -17.22
N THR A 13 -18.73 -2.73 -16.27
CA THR A 13 -19.66 -1.82 -15.58
C THR A 13 -19.09 -1.29 -14.27
N LEU A 14 -17.93 -1.78 -13.85
CA LEU A 14 -17.28 -1.34 -12.62
C LEU A 14 -16.57 0.00 -12.83
N SER A 15 -16.62 0.88 -11.83
CA SER A 15 -15.77 2.07 -11.80
C SER A 15 -14.28 1.67 -11.71
N GLY A 16 -13.36 2.58 -12.04
CA GLY A 16 -11.92 2.31 -11.93
C GLY A 16 -11.51 1.86 -10.52
N GLY A 17 -12.04 2.50 -9.48
CA GLY A 17 -11.79 2.10 -8.09
C GLY A 17 -12.42 0.75 -7.73
N MET A 18 -13.62 0.46 -8.22
CA MET A 18 -14.26 -0.85 -8.05
C MET A 18 -13.48 -1.96 -8.74
N ALA A 19 -13.03 -1.73 -9.98
CA ALA A 19 -12.20 -2.67 -10.72
C ALA A 19 -10.87 -2.95 -9.99
N GLN A 20 -10.26 -1.92 -9.42
CA GLN A 20 -9.04 -2.06 -8.63
C GLN A 20 -9.26 -2.89 -7.36
N ARG A 21 -10.34 -2.64 -6.61
CA ARG A 21 -10.72 -3.47 -5.44
C ARG A 21 -11.03 -4.92 -5.83
N ALA A 22 -11.71 -5.16 -6.94
CA ALA A 22 -11.98 -6.50 -7.46
C ALA A 22 -10.66 -7.23 -7.83
N SER A 23 -9.70 -6.54 -8.42
CA SER A 23 -8.39 -7.08 -8.75
C SER A 23 -7.60 -7.48 -7.49
N LEU A 24 -7.65 -6.66 -6.43
CA LEU A 24 -7.05 -7.00 -5.14
C LEU A 24 -7.71 -8.24 -4.51
N ALA A 25 -9.04 -8.31 -4.51
CA ALA A 25 -9.78 -9.47 -4.01
C ALA A 25 -9.41 -10.74 -4.75
N ARG A 26 -9.30 -10.68 -6.09
CA ARG A 26 -8.88 -11.80 -6.94
C ARG A 26 -7.48 -12.30 -6.57
N ALA A 27 -6.54 -11.40 -6.32
CA ALA A 27 -5.18 -11.77 -5.93
C ALA A 27 -5.12 -12.43 -4.54
N LEU A 28 -5.98 -12.01 -3.62
CA LEU A 28 -6.05 -12.54 -2.25
C LEU A 28 -6.74 -13.91 -2.14
N VAL A 29 -7.66 -14.25 -3.06
CA VAL A 29 -8.43 -15.51 -3.02
C VAL A 29 -7.52 -16.73 -2.94
N ASN A 30 -6.40 -16.73 -3.64
CA ASN A 30 -5.46 -17.85 -3.70
C ASN A 30 -4.53 -17.95 -2.48
N ARG A 31 -4.69 -17.08 -1.48
CA ARG A 31 -3.82 -17.02 -0.29
C ARG A 31 -2.32 -17.08 -0.66
N PRO A 32 -1.83 -16.11 -1.45
CA PRO A 32 -0.46 -16.15 -1.95
C PRO A 32 0.54 -16.03 -0.80
N ARG A 33 1.70 -16.68 -0.94
CA ARG A 33 2.84 -16.49 -0.03
C ARG A 33 3.56 -15.16 -0.29
N LEU A 34 3.54 -14.70 -1.54
CA LEU A 34 4.08 -13.42 -1.98
C LEU A 34 2.98 -12.63 -2.71
N PHE A 35 2.72 -11.42 -2.25
CA PHE A 35 1.74 -10.51 -2.81
C PHE A 35 2.43 -9.29 -3.40
N LEU A 36 2.33 -9.12 -4.71
CA LEU A 36 2.93 -8.00 -5.44
C LEU A 36 1.85 -6.95 -5.72
N LEU A 37 2.08 -5.74 -5.26
CA LEU A 37 1.17 -4.60 -5.37
C LEU A 37 1.90 -3.46 -6.09
N ASP A 38 1.48 -3.15 -7.31
CA ASP A 38 2.01 -2.04 -8.10
C ASP A 38 0.97 -0.93 -8.17
N GLU A 39 1.24 0.18 -7.48
CA GLU A 39 0.36 1.36 -7.36
C GLU A 39 -1.11 0.99 -7.04
N PRO A 40 -1.38 0.15 -6.02
CA PRO A 40 -2.69 -0.50 -5.86
C PRO A 40 -3.81 0.47 -5.46
N PHE A 41 -3.49 1.67 -5.02
CA PHE A 41 -4.45 2.65 -4.49
C PHE A 41 -4.59 3.90 -5.36
N GLY A 42 -3.85 4.00 -6.47
CA GLY A 42 -3.74 5.22 -7.26
C GLY A 42 -5.05 5.72 -7.88
N LYS A 43 -6.04 4.84 -8.11
CA LYS A 43 -7.35 5.17 -8.71
C LYS A 43 -8.47 5.34 -7.70
N LEU A 44 -8.16 5.32 -6.40
CA LEU A 44 -9.14 5.41 -5.33
C LEU A 44 -9.25 6.85 -4.81
N ASP A 45 -10.47 7.26 -4.43
CA ASP A 45 -10.68 8.44 -3.62
C ASP A 45 -10.04 8.28 -2.23
N ALA A 46 -9.80 9.39 -1.54
CA ALA A 46 -9.04 9.39 -0.29
C ALA A 46 -9.65 8.50 0.79
N LEU A 47 -10.98 8.51 0.96
CA LEU A 47 -11.65 7.74 2.01
C LEU A 47 -11.62 6.23 1.71
N THR A 48 -11.95 5.86 0.48
CA THR A 48 -11.89 4.46 0.02
C THR A 48 -10.46 3.91 0.11
N ARG A 49 -9.46 4.73 -0.23
CA ARG A 49 -8.04 4.38 -0.12
C ARG A 49 -7.68 4.03 1.32
N LEU A 50 -7.99 4.90 2.29
CA LEU A 50 -7.69 4.67 3.69
C LEU A 50 -8.36 3.40 4.23
N THR A 51 -9.62 3.18 3.89
CA THR A 51 -10.37 1.99 4.30
C THR A 51 -9.70 0.72 3.76
N LEU A 52 -9.33 0.71 2.48
CA LEU A 52 -8.72 -0.47 1.85
C LEU A 52 -7.29 -0.71 2.35
N GLN A 53 -6.52 0.33 2.62
CA GLN A 53 -5.20 0.22 3.25
C GLN A 53 -5.30 -0.45 4.62
N GLU A 54 -6.27 -0.06 5.44
CA GLU A 54 -6.48 -0.66 6.75
C GLU A 54 -6.94 -2.13 6.64
N GLU A 55 -7.81 -2.46 5.69
CA GLU A 55 -8.22 -3.85 5.42
C GLU A 55 -7.02 -4.74 5.04
N ILE A 56 -6.18 -4.27 4.12
CA ILE A 56 -4.97 -5.00 3.69
C ILE A 56 -4.00 -5.17 4.85
N ARG A 57 -3.81 -4.13 5.66
CA ARG A 57 -2.95 -4.18 6.84
C ARG A 57 -3.44 -5.23 7.85
N ARG A 58 -4.75 -5.29 8.13
CA ARG A 58 -5.35 -6.31 9.00
C ARG A 58 -5.15 -7.72 8.45
N LEU A 59 -5.35 -7.91 7.15
CA LEU A 59 -5.12 -9.19 6.48
C LEU A 59 -3.65 -9.61 6.58
N TRP A 60 -2.72 -8.70 6.37
CA TRP A 60 -1.29 -8.96 6.52
C TRP A 60 -0.94 -9.38 7.95
N LEU A 61 -1.43 -8.67 8.95
CA LEU A 61 -1.19 -8.99 10.36
C LEU A 61 -1.75 -10.37 10.75
N SER A 62 -2.90 -10.77 10.18
CA SER A 62 -3.55 -12.05 10.48
C SER A 62 -2.97 -13.23 9.71
N GLN A 63 -2.56 -13.04 8.48
CA GLN A 63 -2.13 -14.12 7.58
C GLN A 63 -0.61 -14.17 7.35
N GLN A 64 0.10 -13.11 7.70
CA GLN A 64 1.56 -13.00 7.64
C GLN A 64 2.17 -13.38 6.27
N PHE A 65 1.50 -13.03 5.17
CA PHE A 65 2.09 -13.18 3.84
C PHE A 65 3.21 -12.15 3.59
N THR A 66 4.13 -12.46 2.70
CA THR A 66 5.10 -11.47 2.23
C THR A 66 4.43 -10.56 1.20
N ALA A 67 4.53 -9.25 1.38
CA ALA A 67 4.03 -8.28 0.41
C ALA A 67 5.15 -7.37 -0.07
N LEU A 68 5.17 -7.10 -1.38
CA LEU A 68 5.99 -6.05 -1.99
C LEU A 68 5.04 -5.01 -2.58
N LEU A 69 5.09 -3.81 -2.02
CA LEU A 69 4.31 -2.66 -2.44
C LEU A 69 5.19 -1.69 -3.20
N VAL A 70 4.83 -1.38 -4.44
CA VAL A 70 5.41 -0.27 -5.21
C VAL A 70 4.45 0.90 -5.17
N THR A 71 4.92 2.03 -4.68
CA THR A 71 4.14 3.28 -4.58
C THR A 71 5.05 4.50 -4.65
N HIS A 72 4.51 5.61 -5.11
CA HIS A 72 5.14 6.93 -5.01
C HIS A 72 4.64 7.74 -3.81
N ASP A 73 3.70 7.19 -3.04
CA ASP A 73 3.15 7.81 -1.84
C ASP A 73 3.91 7.35 -0.60
N VAL A 74 4.64 8.29 0.02
CA VAL A 74 5.47 8.03 1.20
C VAL A 74 4.63 7.61 2.40
N ASP A 75 3.44 8.19 2.55
CA ASP A 75 2.55 7.88 3.67
C ASP A 75 1.98 6.46 3.54
N GLU A 76 1.66 6.01 2.31
CA GLU A 76 1.30 4.61 2.04
C GLU A 76 2.43 3.65 2.40
N ALA A 77 3.64 3.95 1.94
CA ALA A 77 4.80 3.12 2.21
C ALA A 77 5.02 2.95 3.72
N LEU A 78 4.96 4.03 4.49
CA LEU A 78 5.15 4.01 5.94
C LEU A 78 4.01 3.29 6.69
N ARG A 79 2.76 3.45 6.23
CA ARG A 79 1.60 2.81 6.88
C ARG A 79 1.52 1.31 6.68
N LEU A 80 1.94 0.83 5.50
CA LEU A 80 1.67 -0.53 5.05
C LEU A 80 2.88 -1.45 5.12
N SER A 81 4.08 -0.92 5.39
CA SER A 81 5.28 -1.76 5.37
C SER A 81 6.08 -1.71 6.67
N GLY A 82 6.81 -2.77 6.93
CA GLY A 82 7.82 -2.81 7.99
C GLY A 82 9.23 -2.43 7.48
N ARG A 83 9.35 -2.18 6.17
CA ARG A 83 10.62 -1.85 5.52
C ARG A 83 10.35 -1.05 4.24
N VAL A 84 11.02 0.06 4.07
CA VAL A 84 10.92 0.92 2.88
C VAL A 84 12.26 0.97 2.18
N VAL A 85 12.28 0.60 0.90
CA VAL A 85 13.45 0.72 0.03
C VAL A 85 13.25 1.92 -0.88
N VAL A 86 14.10 2.92 -0.74
CA VAL A 86 14.07 4.14 -1.55
C VAL A 86 14.94 3.93 -2.78
N LEU A 87 14.36 4.18 -3.96
CA LEU A 87 15.05 4.08 -5.24
C LEU A 87 15.36 5.47 -5.80
N SER A 88 16.51 5.59 -6.48
CA SER A 88 16.88 6.81 -7.21
C SER A 88 16.06 6.98 -8.49
N GLU A 89 16.24 8.14 -9.14
CA GLU A 89 15.87 8.33 -10.53
C GLU A 89 16.66 7.39 -11.46
N ARG A 90 16.24 7.33 -12.73
CA ARG A 90 16.87 6.43 -13.73
C ARG A 90 18.31 6.84 -14.05
N PRO A 91 19.23 5.89 -14.14
CA PRO A 91 19.09 4.46 -13.87
C PRO A 91 18.88 4.16 -12.39
N ALA A 92 17.78 3.45 -12.06
CA ALA A 92 17.37 3.24 -10.69
C ALA A 92 18.34 2.33 -9.92
N HIS A 93 18.71 2.77 -8.73
CA HIS A 93 19.47 1.98 -7.74
C HIS A 93 18.91 2.23 -6.33
N VAL A 94 19.23 1.35 -5.41
CA VAL A 94 18.83 1.51 -4.01
C VAL A 94 19.61 2.65 -3.38
N VAL A 95 18.89 3.69 -2.96
CA VAL A 95 19.47 4.84 -2.24
C VAL A 95 19.58 4.52 -0.76
N GLU A 96 18.50 4.00 -0.19
CA GLU A 96 18.47 3.64 1.22
C GLU A 96 17.42 2.54 1.48
N ASP A 97 17.68 1.74 2.51
CA ASP A 97 16.82 0.68 3.03
C ASP A 97 16.51 0.99 4.49
N ILE A 98 15.25 1.29 4.77
CA ILE A 98 14.80 1.87 6.02
C ILE A 98 13.85 0.90 6.72
N ALA A 99 14.19 0.47 7.93
CA ALA A 99 13.27 -0.27 8.79
C ALA A 99 12.18 0.68 9.33
N VAL A 100 10.92 0.27 9.20
CA VAL A 100 9.76 0.99 9.72
C VAL A 100 9.21 0.19 10.91
N PRO A 101 9.37 0.67 12.15
CA PRO A 101 8.79 0.01 13.31
C PRO A 101 7.28 -0.06 13.20
N GLN A 102 6.69 -1.16 13.66
CA GLN A 102 5.23 -1.41 13.52
C GLN A 102 4.37 -0.31 14.16
N ASP A 103 4.82 0.27 15.26
CA ASP A 103 4.16 1.38 15.95
C ASP A 103 4.26 2.70 15.16
N ALA A 104 5.33 2.91 14.39
CA ALA A 104 5.55 4.15 13.66
C ALA A 104 4.53 4.37 12.53
N GLY A 105 4.05 3.31 11.87
CA GLY A 105 3.07 3.40 10.79
C GLY A 105 1.62 3.60 11.26
N GLN A 106 1.34 3.43 12.56
CA GLN A 106 -0.02 3.45 13.09
C GLN A 106 -0.58 4.85 13.29
N ASP A 107 0.26 5.80 13.68
CA ASP A 107 -0.15 7.19 13.96
C ASP A 107 0.67 8.18 13.11
N PRO A 108 0.07 8.71 12.03
CA PRO A 108 0.72 9.71 11.20
C PRO A 108 1.09 11.01 11.93
N ALA A 109 0.44 11.30 13.05
CA ALA A 109 0.75 12.47 13.87
C ALA A 109 1.95 12.24 14.79
N SER A 110 2.40 10.99 14.96
CA SER A 110 3.56 10.70 15.81
C SER A 110 4.83 11.36 15.27
N SER A 111 5.71 11.80 16.18
CA SER A 111 7.01 12.37 15.81
C SER A 111 7.83 11.39 14.98
N ARG A 112 7.79 10.10 15.31
CA ARG A 112 8.52 9.03 14.64
C ARG A 112 8.07 8.84 13.17
N PHE A 113 6.76 8.88 12.91
CA PHE A 113 6.23 8.85 11.55
C PHE A 113 6.71 10.07 10.76
N GLN A 114 6.60 11.24 11.34
CA GLN A 114 6.99 12.51 10.70
C GLN A 114 8.50 12.58 10.43
N ASP A 115 9.34 12.01 11.29
CA ASP A 115 10.78 11.95 11.09
C ASP A 115 11.14 11.01 9.92
N LEU A 116 10.56 9.83 9.88
CA LEU A 116 10.73 8.89 8.77
C LEU A 116 10.23 9.50 7.45
N ARG A 117 9.07 10.13 7.47
CA ARG A 117 8.49 10.80 6.31
C ARG A 117 9.43 11.88 5.75
N ARG A 118 9.94 12.77 6.61
CA ARG A 118 10.89 13.82 6.22
C ARG A 118 12.18 13.22 5.64
N ARG A 119 12.71 12.17 6.26
CA ARG A 119 13.91 11.48 5.78
C ARG A 119 13.71 10.94 4.37
N ILE A 120 12.61 10.23 4.11
CA ILE A 120 12.32 9.66 2.80
C ILE A 120 12.11 10.77 1.75
N LEU A 121 11.35 11.83 2.09
CA LEU A 121 11.15 12.96 1.18
C LEU A 121 12.47 13.65 0.82
N HIS A 122 13.37 13.82 1.78
CA HIS A 122 14.70 14.37 1.52
C HIS A 122 15.52 13.50 0.56
N LEU A 123 15.48 12.17 0.73
CA LEU A 123 16.16 11.21 -0.17
C LEU A 123 15.59 11.24 -1.59
N LEU A 124 14.29 11.55 -1.73
CA LEU A 124 13.61 11.71 -3.02
C LEU A 124 13.81 13.12 -3.65
N GLY A 125 14.59 13.99 -3.01
CA GLY A 125 14.80 15.36 -3.50
C GLY A 125 13.61 16.30 -3.32
N ARG A 126 12.75 16.03 -2.36
CA ARG A 126 11.54 16.82 -2.06
C ARG A 126 11.59 17.50 -0.71
#